data_16ecd24cc3b208fb5d7f93a145366b05
#
_entry.id   16ecd24cc3b208fb5d7f93a145366b05
#
_cell.length_a   1.000
_cell.length_b   1.000
_cell.length_c   1.000
_cell.angle_alpha   90.00
_cell.angle_beta   90.00
_cell.angle_gamma   90.00
#
_symmetry.space_group_name_H-M   'P 1'
#
loop_
_entity.id
_entity.type
_entity.pdbx_description
1 polymer ?
#
loop_
_entity_poly.entity_id
_entity_poly.type
_entity_poly.pdbx_seq_one_letter_code
_entity_poly.pdbx_strand_id
1 'polypeptide(L)'
;MALTTKLNAVNTMISVIGEAPVNTLGGTAVPVSVVQAEAVLDETSKAIQSEGWHFNTEHEYTLTPDASTSKITLPSNTLKVDLDPQLYTDSDPVQRGLTLYDRKNHTDVWTKEVKASITFELDFTDLPEQFRHYITVKAARIFANRFLGSREIEGFALRDEIEAKARAIDSDSENADRTIFDHYSVLRVLDR
;
A
#
# COMPACT_ATOMS: atom_id res chain seq x y z
N MET A 1 -11.07 19.98 9.05
CA MET A 1 -9.87 19.55 9.81
C MET A 1 -8.74 19.39 8.81
N ALA A 2 -7.49 19.69 9.22
CA ALA A 2 -6.33 19.39 8.36
C ALA A 2 -6.08 17.89 8.38
N LEU A 3 -5.65 17.35 7.22
CA LEU A 3 -5.28 15.94 7.11
C LEU A 3 -4.02 15.63 7.94
N THR A 4 -3.90 14.40 8.44
CA THR A 4 -2.75 13.94 9.23
C THR A 4 -1.47 14.02 8.39
N THR A 5 -0.47 14.76 8.88
CA THR A 5 0.84 14.86 8.25
C THR A 5 1.77 13.73 8.70
N LYS A 6 2.83 13.46 7.94
CA LYS A 6 3.86 12.48 8.34
C LYS A 6 4.49 12.87 9.69
N LEU A 7 4.73 14.16 9.92
CA LEU A 7 5.21 14.68 11.20
C LEU A 7 4.24 14.37 12.36
N ASN A 8 2.94 14.56 12.15
CA ASN A 8 1.94 14.25 13.17
C ASN A 8 1.92 12.75 13.48
N ALA A 9 2.00 11.90 12.48
CA ALA A 9 2.05 10.45 12.64
C ALA A 9 3.29 10.02 13.46
N VAL A 10 4.47 10.52 13.12
CA VAL A 10 5.71 10.24 13.86
C VAL A 10 5.63 10.76 15.30
N ASN A 11 5.09 11.96 15.53
CA ASN A 11 4.89 12.51 16.88
C ASN A 11 3.93 11.65 17.71
N THR A 12 2.89 11.11 17.11
CA THR A 12 2.01 10.13 17.75
C THR A 12 2.79 8.88 18.17
N MET A 13 3.66 8.37 17.29
CA MET A 13 4.45 7.17 17.56
C MET A 13 5.44 7.38 18.74
N ILE A 14 6.21 8.47 18.73
CA ILE A 14 7.19 8.74 19.79
C ILE A 14 6.52 9.08 21.14
N SER A 15 5.29 9.62 21.12
CA SER A 15 4.53 9.86 22.35
C SER A 15 4.21 8.57 23.12
N VAL A 16 4.06 7.43 22.41
CA VAL A 16 3.78 6.12 23.03
C VAL A 16 4.96 5.66 23.91
N ILE A 17 6.18 6.05 23.57
CA ILE A 17 7.38 5.76 24.37
C ILE A 17 7.70 6.87 25.38
N GLY A 18 6.86 7.90 25.49
CA GLY A 18 7.00 9.00 26.45
C GLY A 18 7.95 10.10 26.02
N GLU A 19 8.35 10.15 24.75
CA GLU A 19 9.19 11.23 24.22
C GLU A 19 8.37 12.47 23.83
N ALA A 20 9.01 13.63 23.93
CA ALA A 20 8.41 14.91 23.54
C ALA A 20 8.29 15.01 21.99
N PRO A 21 7.23 15.66 21.47
CA PRO A 21 7.06 15.86 20.04
C PRO A 21 8.17 16.73 19.46
N VAL A 22 8.52 16.44 18.20
CA VAL A 22 9.49 17.20 17.41
C VAL A 22 8.79 18.11 16.41
N ASN A 23 9.49 19.16 15.98
CA ASN A 23 8.95 20.14 15.01
C ASN A 23 9.36 19.81 13.57
N THR A 24 10.28 18.86 13.34
CA THR A 24 10.77 18.47 12.02
C THR A 24 11.26 17.04 12.01
N LEU A 25 11.14 16.37 10.89
CA LEU A 25 11.67 15.02 10.66
C LEU A 25 13.09 15.03 10.06
N GLY A 26 13.54 16.18 9.54
CA GLY A 26 14.84 16.35 8.90
C GLY A 26 15.80 17.21 9.73
N GLY A 27 17.11 17.02 9.51
CA GLY A 27 18.17 17.81 10.13
C GLY A 27 19.15 17.00 10.96
N THR A 28 20.25 17.63 11.36
CA THR A 28 21.36 16.96 12.09
C THR A 28 21.09 16.73 13.59
N ALA A 29 20.03 17.35 14.12
CA ALA A 29 19.68 17.30 15.55
C ALA A 29 18.42 16.47 15.86
N VAL A 30 17.98 15.63 14.89
CA VAL A 30 16.79 14.79 15.09
C VAL A 30 17.15 13.59 15.96
N PRO A 31 16.36 13.27 17.02
CA PRO A 31 16.58 12.09 17.85
C PRO A 31 16.56 10.78 17.04
N VAL A 32 17.33 9.79 17.46
CA VAL A 32 17.39 8.48 16.79
C VAL A 32 16.03 7.77 16.80
N SER A 33 15.27 7.93 17.88
CA SER A 33 13.89 7.42 18.01
C SER A 33 12.96 7.93 16.92
N VAL A 34 13.08 9.21 16.55
CA VAL A 34 12.28 9.83 15.47
C VAL A 34 12.66 9.22 14.12
N VAL A 35 13.95 9.04 13.83
CA VAL A 35 14.42 8.40 12.58
C VAL A 35 13.91 6.95 12.50
N GLN A 36 13.94 6.23 13.62
CA GLN A 36 13.42 4.87 13.67
C GLN A 36 11.90 4.81 13.54
N ALA A 37 11.17 5.75 14.16
CA ALA A 37 9.73 5.86 14.03
C ALA A 37 9.33 6.16 12.58
N GLU A 38 10.03 7.08 11.90
CA GLU A 38 9.82 7.38 10.48
C GLU A 38 10.06 6.13 9.61
N ALA A 39 11.14 5.41 9.82
CA ALA A 39 11.43 4.18 9.08
C ALA A 39 10.34 3.09 9.29
N VAL A 40 9.83 2.92 10.52
CA VAL A 40 8.72 2.00 10.81
C VAL A 40 7.42 2.47 10.16
N LEU A 41 7.16 3.77 10.12
CA LEU A 41 5.99 4.34 9.45
C LEU A 41 6.03 4.04 7.95
N ASP A 42 7.16 4.27 7.29
CA ASP A 42 7.34 4.02 5.86
C ASP A 42 7.25 2.52 5.52
N GLU A 43 7.89 1.65 6.32
CA GLU A 43 7.79 0.18 6.20
C GLU A 43 6.32 -0.27 6.31
N THR A 44 5.59 0.26 7.28
CA THR A 44 4.19 -0.08 7.53
C THR A 44 3.28 0.45 6.42
N SER A 45 3.52 1.68 5.95
CA SER A 45 2.78 2.28 4.85
C SER A 45 2.92 1.44 3.58
N LYS A 46 4.15 1.07 3.22
CA LYS A 46 4.42 0.21 2.07
C LYS A 46 3.77 -1.17 2.18
N ALA A 47 3.83 -1.79 3.35
CA ALA A 47 3.20 -3.09 3.59
C ALA A 47 1.67 -3.04 3.41
N ILE A 48 1.01 -2.00 3.95
CA ILE A 48 -0.44 -1.82 3.81
C ILE A 48 -0.82 -1.52 2.37
N GLN A 49 -0.11 -0.62 1.69
CA GLN A 49 -0.37 -0.27 0.30
C GLN A 49 -0.18 -1.44 -0.65
N SER A 50 0.75 -2.37 -0.34
CA SER A 50 0.98 -3.59 -1.14
C SER A 50 -0.19 -4.58 -1.12
N GLU A 51 -1.14 -4.44 -0.18
CA GLU A 51 -2.37 -5.24 -0.16
C GLU A 51 -3.25 -4.94 -1.40
N GLY A 52 -3.16 -3.73 -1.95
CA GLY A 52 -3.93 -3.26 -3.12
C GLY A 52 -5.31 -2.79 -2.71
N TRP A 53 -5.47 -1.46 -2.61
CA TRP A 53 -6.70 -0.77 -2.23
C TRP A 53 -7.26 0.00 -3.41
N HIS A 54 -8.51 0.41 -3.34
CA HIS A 54 -9.13 1.17 -4.42
C HIS A 54 -8.35 2.45 -4.76
N PHE A 55 -7.87 3.16 -3.74
CA PHE A 55 -7.17 4.43 -3.93
C PHE A 55 -5.79 4.32 -4.61
N ASN A 56 -5.13 3.15 -4.56
CA ASN A 56 -3.79 2.97 -5.12
C ASN A 56 -3.69 1.87 -6.18
N THR A 57 -4.82 1.36 -6.66
CA THR A 57 -4.85 0.33 -7.70
C THR A 57 -5.58 0.86 -8.93
N GLU A 58 -4.88 0.92 -10.05
CA GLU A 58 -5.42 1.32 -11.34
C GLU A 58 -5.65 0.08 -12.20
N HIS A 59 -6.86 -0.04 -12.74
CA HIS A 59 -7.23 -1.10 -13.68
C HIS A 59 -7.06 -0.61 -15.12
N GLU A 60 -6.81 -1.54 -16.04
CA GLU A 60 -6.62 -1.26 -17.46
C GLU A 60 -5.49 -0.26 -17.75
N TYR A 61 -4.51 -0.16 -16.87
CA TYR A 61 -3.34 0.68 -17.09
C TYR A 61 -2.54 0.16 -18.31
N THR A 62 -2.34 1.03 -19.30
CA THR A 62 -1.66 0.64 -20.54
C THR A 62 -0.16 0.68 -20.36
N LEU A 63 0.49 -0.46 -20.56
CA LEU A 63 1.93 -0.63 -20.56
C LEU A 63 2.42 -0.85 -21.98
N THR A 64 3.26 0.05 -22.48
CA THR A 64 3.79 0.03 -23.86
C THR A 64 5.24 -0.42 -23.85
N PRO A 65 5.61 -1.40 -24.71
CA PRO A 65 7.00 -1.78 -24.88
C PRO A 65 7.85 -0.63 -25.44
N ASP A 66 9.06 -0.49 -24.92
CA ASP A 66 10.04 0.44 -25.48
C ASP A 66 10.40 0.06 -26.92
N ALA A 67 10.42 1.05 -27.82
CA ALA A 67 10.59 0.81 -29.26
C ALA A 67 11.96 0.20 -29.63
N SER A 68 13.00 0.40 -28.80
CA SER A 68 14.36 -0.06 -29.08
C SER A 68 14.66 -1.40 -28.43
N THR A 69 14.15 -1.65 -27.23
CA THR A 69 14.45 -2.85 -26.44
C THR A 69 13.31 -3.86 -26.45
N SER A 70 12.12 -3.45 -26.88
CA SER A 70 10.87 -4.23 -26.80
C SER A 70 10.54 -4.70 -25.36
N LYS A 71 11.08 -4.04 -24.34
CA LYS A 71 10.81 -4.35 -22.94
C LYS A 71 9.77 -3.39 -22.36
N ILE A 72 8.95 -3.88 -21.45
CA ILE A 72 8.03 -3.05 -20.69
C ILE A 72 8.69 -2.69 -19.36
N THR A 73 8.93 -1.39 -19.17
CA THR A 73 9.44 -0.83 -17.91
C THR A 73 8.26 -0.34 -17.09
N LEU A 74 8.17 -0.81 -15.85
CA LEU A 74 7.15 -0.41 -14.89
C LEU A 74 7.51 0.93 -14.23
N PRO A 75 6.53 1.74 -13.82
CA PRO A 75 6.75 2.92 -12.99
C PRO A 75 7.56 2.57 -11.73
N SER A 76 8.41 3.49 -11.29
CA SER A 76 9.34 3.25 -10.16
C SER A 76 8.64 2.97 -8.83
N ASN A 77 7.40 3.44 -8.68
CA ASN A 77 6.56 3.24 -7.51
C ASN A 77 5.57 2.07 -7.65
N THR A 78 5.80 1.16 -8.59
CA THR A 78 4.96 -0.04 -8.74
C THR A 78 5.23 -1.03 -7.61
N LEU A 79 4.19 -1.35 -6.84
CA LEU A 79 4.21 -2.39 -5.80
C LEU A 79 3.80 -3.75 -6.36
N LYS A 80 2.79 -3.78 -7.22
CA LYS A 80 2.25 -4.99 -7.81
C LYS A 80 1.77 -4.71 -9.23
N VAL A 81 1.94 -5.69 -10.10
CA VAL A 81 1.36 -5.68 -11.46
C VAL A 81 0.74 -7.04 -11.73
N ASP A 82 -0.46 -7.04 -12.33
CA ASP A 82 -1.17 -8.24 -12.74
C ASP A 82 -1.89 -7.99 -14.07
N LEU A 83 -1.96 -8.99 -14.91
CA LEU A 83 -2.72 -8.96 -16.16
C LEU A 83 -3.95 -9.87 -16.02
N ASP A 84 -5.05 -9.48 -16.69
CA ASP A 84 -6.25 -10.30 -16.71
C ASP A 84 -5.96 -11.64 -17.40
N PRO A 85 -6.02 -12.78 -16.68
CA PRO A 85 -5.72 -14.10 -17.25
C PRO A 85 -6.72 -14.53 -18.32
N GLN A 86 -7.89 -13.90 -18.42
CA GLN A 86 -8.88 -14.18 -19.47
C GLN A 86 -8.48 -13.51 -20.81
N LEU A 87 -7.85 -12.34 -20.74
CA LEU A 87 -7.38 -11.60 -21.92
C LEU A 87 -5.98 -12.06 -22.36
N TYR A 88 -5.15 -12.51 -21.44
CA TYR A 88 -3.75 -12.88 -21.69
C TYR A 88 -3.47 -14.36 -21.38
N THR A 89 -4.24 -15.26 -21.99
CA THR A 89 -4.13 -16.72 -21.79
C THR A 89 -2.78 -17.30 -22.19
N ASP A 90 -2.05 -16.64 -23.11
CA ASP A 90 -0.78 -17.11 -23.67
C ASP A 90 0.46 -16.57 -22.93
N SER A 91 0.28 -15.75 -21.89
CA SER A 91 1.36 -15.18 -21.10
C SER A 91 1.08 -15.35 -19.60
N ASP A 92 2.16 -15.33 -18.80
CA ASP A 92 2.11 -15.36 -17.33
C ASP A 92 3.07 -14.27 -16.81
N PRO A 93 2.58 -13.02 -16.74
CA PRO A 93 3.41 -11.88 -16.39
C PRO A 93 3.77 -11.85 -14.93
N VAL A 94 5.03 -11.54 -14.65
CA VAL A 94 5.54 -11.30 -13.30
C VAL A 94 6.45 -10.08 -13.29
N GLN A 95 6.42 -9.35 -12.20
CA GLN A 95 7.35 -8.24 -11.97
C GLN A 95 8.73 -8.76 -11.58
N ARG A 96 9.76 -8.35 -12.31
CA ARG A 96 11.18 -8.57 -11.97
C ARG A 96 11.91 -7.24 -11.92
N GLY A 97 12.11 -6.72 -10.72
CA GLY A 97 12.55 -5.33 -10.54
C GLY A 97 11.52 -4.37 -11.12
N LEU A 98 11.92 -3.51 -12.05
CA LEU A 98 11.04 -2.60 -12.78
C LEU A 98 10.74 -3.08 -14.21
N THR A 99 10.86 -4.37 -14.48
CA THR A 99 10.59 -4.94 -15.81
C THR A 99 9.49 -5.99 -15.72
N LEU A 100 8.57 -5.96 -16.68
CA LEU A 100 7.56 -6.99 -16.83
C LEU A 100 8.17 -8.19 -17.55
N TYR A 101 8.10 -9.37 -16.94
CA TYR A 101 8.65 -10.62 -17.48
C TYR A 101 7.52 -11.63 -17.68
N ASP A 102 7.52 -12.28 -18.85
CA ASP A 102 6.61 -13.39 -19.12
C ASP A 102 7.23 -14.71 -18.66
N ARG A 103 6.68 -15.28 -17.60
CA ARG A 103 7.16 -16.53 -17.02
C ARG A 103 6.81 -17.74 -17.89
N LYS A 104 5.68 -17.70 -18.61
CA LYS A 104 5.24 -18.80 -19.47
C LYS A 104 6.13 -18.96 -20.70
N ASN A 105 6.50 -17.83 -21.29
CA ASN A 105 7.34 -17.80 -22.51
C ASN A 105 8.83 -17.57 -22.21
N HIS A 106 9.21 -17.42 -20.94
CA HIS A 106 10.58 -17.19 -20.49
C HIS A 106 11.26 -15.97 -21.13
N THR A 107 10.53 -14.88 -21.34
CA THR A 107 11.02 -13.68 -22.02
C THR A 107 10.61 -12.39 -21.32
N ASP A 108 11.39 -11.33 -21.50
CA ASP A 108 11.05 -9.95 -21.13
C ASP A 108 10.72 -9.07 -22.35
N VAL A 109 10.65 -9.70 -23.54
CA VAL A 109 10.33 -9.03 -24.81
C VAL A 109 8.84 -9.10 -25.07
N TRP A 110 8.23 -7.94 -25.27
CA TRP A 110 6.80 -7.76 -25.54
C TRP A 110 6.60 -7.13 -26.90
N THR A 111 5.77 -7.71 -27.73
CA THR A 111 5.52 -7.24 -29.12
C THR A 111 4.35 -6.28 -29.21
N LYS A 112 3.54 -6.19 -28.19
CA LYS A 112 2.34 -5.36 -28.14
C LYS A 112 2.21 -4.70 -26.77
N GLU A 113 1.46 -3.61 -26.72
CA GLU A 113 0.99 -3.03 -25.45
C GLU A 113 0.12 -4.03 -24.69
N VAL A 114 0.17 -3.95 -23.38
CA VAL A 114 -0.66 -4.75 -22.49
C VAL A 114 -1.41 -3.86 -21.50
N LYS A 115 -2.63 -4.26 -21.16
CA LYS A 115 -3.42 -3.62 -20.12
C LYS A 115 -3.26 -4.41 -18.83
N ALA A 116 -2.85 -3.73 -17.78
CA ALA A 116 -2.55 -4.32 -16.48
C ALA A 116 -3.35 -3.67 -15.36
N SER A 117 -3.58 -4.42 -14.30
CA SER A 117 -3.93 -3.86 -13.00
C SER A 117 -2.64 -3.57 -12.26
N ILE A 118 -2.40 -2.31 -11.88
CA ILE A 118 -1.18 -1.89 -11.20
C ILE A 118 -1.54 -1.29 -9.84
N THR A 119 -0.84 -1.74 -8.81
CA THR A 119 -0.87 -1.14 -7.47
C THR A 119 0.36 -0.28 -7.29
N PHE A 120 0.17 0.99 -6.92
CA PHE A 120 1.22 1.97 -6.74
C PHE A 120 1.52 2.22 -5.26
N GLU A 121 2.77 2.56 -4.97
CA GLU A 121 3.16 3.21 -3.73
C GLU A 121 2.91 4.72 -3.86
N LEU A 122 2.13 5.27 -2.97
CA LEU A 122 1.84 6.70 -2.87
C LEU A 122 2.52 7.28 -1.64
N ASP A 123 2.89 8.56 -1.70
CA ASP A 123 3.42 9.26 -0.54
C ASP A 123 2.39 9.31 0.59
N PHE A 124 2.84 9.27 1.84
CA PHE A 124 1.95 9.29 3.02
C PHE A 124 0.94 10.45 2.99
N THR A 125 1.32 11.59 2.41
CA THR A 125 0.48 12.79 2.27
C THR A 125 -0.58 12.68 1.18
N ASP A 126 -0.50 11.69 0.32
CA ASP A 126 -1.47 11.48 -0.78
C ASP A 126 -2.50 10.39 -0.43
N LEU A 127 -2.32 9.72 0.71
CA LEU A 127 -3.24 8.69 1.16
C LEU A 127 -4.55 9.28 1.70
N PRO A 128 -5.69 8.57 1.62
CA PRO A 128 -6.92 8.92 2.32
C PRO A 128 -6.71 8.95 3.84
N GLU A 129 -7.42 9.83 4.55
CA GLU A 129 -7.22 10.06 5.99
C GLU A 129 -7.39 8.80 6.84
N GLN A 130 -8.35 7.94 6.52
CA GLN A 130 -8.59 6.67 7.21
C GLN A 130 -7.38 5.74 7.11
N PHE A 131 -6.69 5.73 5.96
CA PHE A 131 -5.47 4.96 5.77
C PHE A 131 -4.28 5.58 6.49
N ARG A 132 -4.14 6.91 6.49
CA ARG A 132 -3.10 7.58 7.29
C ARG A 132 -3.26 7.24 8.78
N HIS A 133 -4.51 7.26 9.27
CA HIS A 133 -4.81 6.88 10.66
C HIS A 133 -4.49 5.41 10.92
N TYR A 134 -4.94 4.49 10.08
CA TYR A 134 -4.66 3.06 10.22
C TYR A 134 -3.16 2.76 10.19
N ILE A 135 -2.43 3.32 9.23
CA ILE A 135 -0.96 3.19 9.12
C ILE A 135 -0.29 3.71 10.39
N THR A 136 -0.70 4.89 10.88
CA THR A 136 -0.14 5.50 12.10
C THR A 136 -0.34 4.61 13.32
N VAL A 137 -1.55 4.11 13.55
CA VAL A 137 -1.86 3.24 14.70
C VAL A 137 -1.08 1.93 14.62
N LYS A 138 -1.03 1.28 13.47
CA LYS A 138 -0.27 0.04 13.26
C LYS A 138 1.23 0.26 13.42
N ALA A 139 1.77 1.32 12.84
CA ALA A 139 3.18 1.68 12.99
C ALA A 139 3.53 2.01 14.45
N ALA A 140 2.66 2.73 15.17
CA ALA A 140 2.85 3.03 16.58
C ALA A 140 2.92 1.75 17.45
N ARG A 141 2.04 0.78 17.21
CA ARG A 141 2.10 -0.52 17.88
C ARG A 141 3.39 -1.28 17.58
N ILE A 142 3.80 -1.36 16.31
CA ILE A 142 5.03 -2.04 15.91
C ILE A 142 6.24 -1.35 16.55
N PHE A 143 6.28 -0.02 16.53
CA PHE A 143 7.36 0.78 17.10
C PHE A 143 7.44 0.59 18.62
N ALA A 144 6.31 0.70 19.32
CA ALA A 144 6.24 0.48 20.77
C ALA A 144 6.69 -0.93 21.17
N ASN A 145 6.29 -1.94 20.39
CA ASN A 145 6.69 -3.32 20.66
C ASN A 145 8.20 -3.53 20.47
N ARG A 146 8.79 -2.95 19.42
CA ARG A 146 10.24 -2.98 19.17
C ARG A 146 11.04 -2.25 20.27
N PHE A 147 10.47 -1.16 20.84
CA PHE A 147 11.14 -0.31 21.85
C PHE A 147 10.92 -0.76 23.29
N LEU A 148 9.68 -1.06 23.67
CA LEU A 148 9.27 -1.30 25.06
C LEU A 148 9.11 -2.79 25.40
N GLY A 149 8.76 -3.62 24.42
CA GLY A 149 8.54 -5.06 24.61
C GLY A 149 7.43 -5.41 25.62
N SER A 150 6.48 -4.50 25.91
CA SER A 150 5.42 -4.71 26.89
C SER A 150 4.19 -5.37 26.28
N ARG A 151 3.82 -6.56 26.79
CA ARG A 151 2.62 -7.29 26.35
C ARG A 151 1.29 -6.60 26.69
N GLU A 152 1.25 -5.82 27.76
CA GLU A 152 0.04 -5.12 28.19
C GLU A 152 -0.30 -3.97 27.23
N ILE A 153 0.72 -3.18 26.86
CA ILE A 153 0.58 -2.08 25.89
C ILE A 153 0.21 -2.64 24.52
N GLU A 154 0.79 -3.78 24.13
CA GLU A 154 0.47 -4.46 22.87
C GLU A 154 -1.01 -4.86 22.78
N GLY A 155 -1.61 -5.36 23.88
CA GLY A 155 -3.03 -5.78 23.90
C GLY A 155 -4.01 -4.63 23.66
N PHE A 156 -3.76 -3.44 24.19
CA PHE A 156 -4.58 -2.25 23.94
C PHE A 156 -4.37 -1.71 22.53
N ALA A 157 -3.12 -1.57 22.10
CA ALA A 157 -2.79 -1.07 20.77
C ALA A 157 -3.31 -1.98 19.65
N LEU A 158 -3.43 -3.30 19.87
CA LEU A 158 -4.01 -4.23 18.90
C LEU A 158 -5.52 -3.99 18.68
N ARG A 159 -6.26 -3.62 19.72
CA ARG A 159 -7.69 -3.27 19.60
C ARG A 159 -7.88 -2.01 18.76
N ASP A 160 -7.07 -1.00 19.01
CA ASP A 160 -7.09 0.25 18.25
C ASP A 160 -6.74 0.01 16.77
N GLU A 161 -5.76 -0.87 16.50
CA GLU A 161 -5.41 -1.28 15.13
C GLU A 161 -6.56 -1.98 14.43
N ILE A 162 -7.25 -2.91 15.09
CA ILE A 162 -8.40 -3.63 14.50
C ILE A 162 -9.53 -2.64 14.16
N GLU A 163 -9.82 -1.68 15.04
CA GLU A 163 -10.84 -0.67 14.80
C GLU A 163 -10.43 0.27 13.65
N ALA A 164 -9.18 0.73 13.62
CA ALA A 164 -8.68 1.58 12.57
C ALA A 164 -8.68 0.86 11.22
N LYS A 165 -8.32 -0.44 11.18
CA LYS A 165 -8.38 -1.27 9.98
C LYS A 165 -9.82 -1.42 9.48
N ALA A 166 -10.78 -1.67 10.36
CA ALA A 166 -12.18 -1.78 9.98
C ALA A 166 -12.69 -0.50 9.30
N ARG A 167 -12.40 0.67 9.90
CA ARG A 167 -12.76 1.98 9.31
C ARG A 167 -12.09 2.22 7.95
N ALA A 168 -10.84 1.80 7.77
CA ALA A 168 -10.15 1.92 6.49
C ALA A 168 -10.80 1.04 5.41
N ILE A 169 -11.18 -0.21 5.76
CA ILE A 169 -11.88 -1.13 4.84
C ILE A 169 -13.27 -0.57 4.47
N ASP A 170 -14.03 -0.04 5.43
CA ASP A 170 -15.34 0.54 5.18
C ASP A 170 -15.21 1.73 4.22
N SER A 171 -14.25 2.63 4.46
CA SER A 171 -13.99 3.78 3.58
C SER A 171 -13.55 3.37 2.18
N ASP A 172 -12.71 2.34 2.03
CA ASP A 172 -12.29 1.83 0.72
C ASP A 172 -13.47 1.24 -0.04
N SER A 173 -14.34 0.50 0.66
CA SER A 173 -15.52 -0.12 0.07
C SER A 173 -16.55 0.93 -0.39
N GLU A 174 -16.75 2.01 0.39
CA GLU A 174 -17.61 3.12 0.01
C GLU A 174 -17.09 3.84 -1.23
N ASN A 175 -15.79 4.11 -1.30
CA ASN A 175 -15.16 4.78 -2.45
C ASN A 175 -15.14 3.93 -3.71
N ALA A 176 -15.10 2.61 -3.57
CA ALA A 176 -15.06 1.67 -4.69
C ALA A 176 -16.45 1.44 -5.31
N ASP A 177 -17.53 2.02 -4.74
CA ASP A 177 -18.94 1.79 -5.16
C ASP A 177 -19.26 0.29 -5.34
N ARG A 178 -18.57 -0.57 -4.58
CA ARG A 178 -18.74 -2.03 -4.70
C ARG A 178 -20.11 -2.45 -4.20
N THR A 179 -20.84 -3.11 -5.06
CA THR A 179 -22.13 -3.73 -4.72
C THR A 179 -21.96 -5.25 -4.57
N ILE A 180 -22.92 -5.89 -3.88
CA ILE A 180 -22.97 -7.37 -3.77
C ILE A 180 -23.03 -8.00 -5.17
N PHE A 181 -23.51 -7.26 -6.15
CA PHE A 181 -23.69 -7.72 -7.53
C PHE A 181 -22.38 -7.71 -8.35
N ASP A 182 -21.32 -7.05 -7.88
CA ASP A 182 -20.03 -7.03 -8.58
C ASP A 182 -19.25 -8.36 -8.43
N HIS A 183 -19.75 -9.26 -7.57
CA HIS A 183 -19.15 -10.57 -7.38
C HIS A 183 -19.69 -11.56 -8.42
N TYR A 184 -18.83 -12.07 -9.31
CA TYR A 184 -19.19 -13.02 -10.37
C TYR A 184 -20.02 -14.23 -9.88
N SER A 185 -19.77 -14.71 -8.66
CA SER A 185 -20.53 -15.80 -8.04
C SER A 185 -22.00 -15.42 -7.76
N VAL A 186 -22.30 -14.16 -7.49
CA VAL A 186 -23.64 -13.65 -7.23
C VAL A 186 -24.38 -13.41 -8.54
N LEU A 187 -23.71 -12.85 -9.56
CA LEU A 187 -24.27 -12.70 -10.91
C LEU A 187 -24.70 -14.05 -11.49
N ARG A 188 -23.91 -15.10 -11.30
CA ARG A 188 -24.24 -16.45 -11.78
C ARG A 188 -25.46 -17.07 -11.11
N VAL A 189 -25.86 -16.61 -9.93
CA VAL A 189 -27.08 -17.06 -9.23
C VAL A 189 -28.31 -16.33 -9.74
N LEU A 190 -28.16 -15.09 -10.20
CA LEU A 190 -29.25 -14.25 -10.72
C LEU A 190 -29.59 -14.57 -12.19
N ASP A 191 -28.65 -15.15 -12.94
CA ASP A 191 -28.80 -15.53 -14.37
C ASP A 191 -29.41 -16.93 -14.58
N ARG A 192 -30.13 -17.46 -13.58
CA ARG A 192 -30.83 -18.76 -13.65
C ARG A 192 -32.32 -18.60 -13.77
#